data_a50f905bc2b4a8dbe3341e3e85f11c91
#
_entry.id   a50f905bc2b4a8dbe3341e3e85f11c91
#
_cell.length_a   1.000
_cell.length_b   1.000
_cell.length_c   1.000
_cell.angle_alpha   90.00
_cell.angle_beta   90.00
_cell.angle_gamma   90.00
#
_symmetry.space_group_name_H-M   'P 1'
#
loop_
_entity.id
_entity.type
_entity.pdbx_description
1 polymer ?
#
loop_
_entity_poly.entity_id
_entity_poly.type
_entity_poly.pdbx_seq_one_letter_code
_entity_poly.pdbx_strand_id
1 'polypeptide(L)'
;MKIKLLYLLAIATLSVAYVNGQTIDEIVTKHVEAMGGAEKLKTVNTILTERVIAVQGMEIPSKSVIVVGKSMRSESNVMGNAMVQVVNGEKGWKIMPSMMGGTGEPEDMSAEEIRPLLGQLDPFGALYNYQEKGNKVELLGKEKVDKKDMFHFKITANGVVMDEYLDASTYLVYKVTTSVNGQEGELVFSGYEVIDGIKMANTIDITSPMGTFTMVTNKTVINGTVDEQIFAKPAK
;
A
#
# COMPACT_ATOMS: atom_id res chain seq x y z
N MET A 1 42.72 35.01 62.57
CA MET A 1 42.39 35.27 61.13
C MET A 1 41.68 34.06 60.59
N LYS A 2 40.34 34.13 60.42
CA LYS A 2 39.47 32.96 60.02
C LYS A 2 39.13 33.10 58.55
N ILE A 3 39.65 32.20 57.71
CA ILE A 3 39.37 32.15 56.29
C ILE A 3 38.06 31.38 56.15
N LYS A 4 37.04 32.07 55.71
CA LYS A 4 35.72 31.44 55.30
C LYS A 4 35.85 30.94 53.88
N LEU A 5 35.83 29.62 53.73
CA LEU A 5 35.76 28.93 52.43
C LEU A 5 34.32 28.94 51.91
N LEU A 6 34.07 29.72 50.88
CA LEU A 6 32.79 29.76 50.19
C LEU A 6 32.73 28.60 49.18
N TYR A 7 31.88 27.60 49.45
CA TYR A 7 31.55 26.56 48.47
C TYR A 7 30.50 27.12 47.52
N LEU A 8 30.90 27.38 46.27
CA LEU A 8 30.01 27.71 45.16
C LEU A 8 29.45 26.39 44.62
N LEU A 9 28.23 26.05 44.98
CA LEU A 9 27.50 24.89 44.43
C LEU A 9 26.92 25.24 43.05
N ALA A 10 27.62 24.86 41.99
CA ALA A 10 27.14 24.99 40.62
C ALA A 10 26.10 23.90 40.37
N ILE A 11 24.82 24.25 40.42
CA ILE A 11 23.72 23.41 40.01
C ILE A 11 23.70 23.41 38.48
N ALA A 12 24.29 22.39 37.87
CA ALA A 12 24.12 22.13 36.43
C ALA A 12 22.70 21.60 36.19
N THR A 13 21.81 22.49 35.79
CA THR A 13 20.49 22.08 35.26
C THR A 13 20.68 21.37 33.93
N LEU A 14 20.68 20.04 33.94
CA LEU A 14 20.53 19.26 32.71
C LEU A 14 19.12 19.56 32.15
N SER A 15 19.07 20.42 31.15
CA SER A 15 17.90 20.57 30.32
C SER A 15 17.78 19.31 29.48
N VAL A 16 16.96 18.34 29.90
CA VAL A 16 16.54 17.24 29.08
C VAL A 16 15.64 17.86 28.02
N ALA A 17 16.21 18.10 26.85
CA ALA A 17 15.40 18.41 25.65
C ALA A 17 14.55 17.17 25.36
N TYR A 18 13.28 17.21 25.74
CA TYR A 18 12.29 16.27 25.22
C TYR A 18 12.22 16.53 23.70
N VAL A 19 12.92 15.73 22.94
CA VAL A 19 12.64 15.60 21.50
C VAL A 19 11.28 14.95 21.44
N ASN A 20 10.22 15.78 21.34
CA ASN A 20 8.88 15.32 21.02
C ASN A 20 8.93 14.73 19.61
N GLY A 21 9.29 13.47 19.48
CA GLY A 21 9.07 12.69 18.26
C GLY A 21 7.57 12.62 18.02
N GLN A 22 7.14 12.82 16.78
CA GLN A 22 5.73 12.62 16.42
C GLN A 22 5.30 11.20 16.77
N THR A 23 4.11 11.06 17.33
CA THR A 23 3.51 9.75 17.62
C THR A 23 3.01 9.09 16.34
N ILE A 24 2.79 7.78 16.38
CA ILE A 24 2.18 7.02 15.27
C ILE A 24 0.87 7.69 14.85
N ASP A 25 -0.02 7.98 15.82
CA ASP A 25 -1.35 8.54 15.53
C ASP A 25 -1.26 9.94 14.90
N GLU A 26 -0.32 10.78 15.32
CA GLU A 26 -0.10 12.09 14.69
C GLU A 26 0.38 11.98 13.24
N ILE A 27 1.27 11.03 12.95
CA ILE A 27 1.77 10.83 11.58
C ILE A 27 0.66 10.23 10.72
N VAL A 28 -0.06 9.23 11.23
CA VAL A 28 -1.19 8.59 10.51
C VAL A 28 -2.31 9.59 10.25
N THR A 29 -2.63 10.46 11.22
CA THR A 29 -3.62 11.52 11.01
C THR A 29 -3.22 12.42 9.84
N LYS A 30 -1.98 12.89 9.80
CA LYS A 30 -1.47 13.71 8.69
C LYS A 30 -1.42 12.96 7.36
N HIS A 31 -1.12 11.66 7.38
CA HIS A 31 -1.18 10.80 6.20
C HIS A 31 -2.61 10.75 5.64
N VAL A 32 -3.59 10.50 6.49
CA VAL A 32 -5.01 10.46 6.11
C VAL A 32 -5.48 11.83 5.59
N GLU A 33 -5.09 12.93 6.22
CA GLU A 33 -5.36 14.29 5.75
C GLU A 33 -4.72 14.53 4.37
N ALA A 34 -3.47 14.10 4.17
CA ALA A 34 -2.76 14.23 2.90
C ALA A 34 -3.43 13.45 1.76
N MET A 35 -4.10 12.33 2.07
CA MET A 35 -4.88 11.55 1.09
C MET A 35 -6.24 12.16 0.76
N GLY A 36 -6.73 13.14 1.52
CA GLY A 36 -8.04 13.78 1.29
C GLY A 36 -8.96 13.82 2.51
N GLY A 37 -8.49 13.27 3.64
CA GLY A 37 -9.19 13.28 4.93
C GLY A 37 -10.13 12.09 5.16
N ALA A 38 -10.25 11.69 6.42
CA ALA A 38 -11.00 10.49 6.81
C ALA A 38 -12.45 10.49 6.33
N GLU A 39 -13.14 11.62 6.43
CA GLU A 39 -14.54 11.73 6.01
C GLU A 39 -14.72 11.49 4.51
N LYS A 40 -13.76 11.91 3.69
CA LYS A 40 -13.79 11.67 2.26
C LYS A 40 -13.46 10.20 1.94
N LEU A 41 -12.43 9.64 2.55
CA LEU A 41 -12.04 8.25 2.34
C LEU A 41 -13.14 7.26 2.71
N LYS A 42 -13.91 7.51 3.78
CA LYS A 42 -15.06 6.70 4.19
C LYS A 42 -16.19 6.64 3.16
N THR A 43 -16.29 7.63 2.26
CA THR A 43 -17.35 7.64 1.23
C THR A 43 -17.01 6.80 0.01
N VAL A 44 -15.80 6.25 -0.06
CA VAL A 44 -15.38 5.43 -1.19
C VAL A 44 -15.84 4.00 -1.01
N ASN A 45 -16.70 3.56 -1.91
CA ASN A 45 -17.23 2.19 -1.94
C ASN A 45 -16.59 1.36 -3.05
N THR A 46 -16.31 2.00 -4.19
CA THR A 46 -15.72 1.32 -5.35
C THR A 46 -14.64 2.16 -5.99
N ILE A 47 -13.63 1.49 -6.54
CA ILE A 47 -12.58 2.11 -7.36
C ILE A 47 -12.39 1.26 -8.61
N LEU A 48 -12.56 1.89 -9.77
CA LEU A 48 -12.30 1.29 -11.07
C LEU A 48 -11.08 1.96 -11.67
N THR A 49 -10.12 1.18 -12.16
CA THR A 49 -8.91 1.73 -12.79
C THR A 49 -8.64 1.08 -14.13
N GLU A 50 -8.14 1.89 -15.06
CA GLU A 50 -7.49 1.45 -16.30
C GLU A 50 -6.01 1.81 -16.20
N ARG A 51 -5.14 0.84 -16.43
CA ARG A 51 -3.69 0.95 -16.24
C ARG A 51 -2.94 0.36 -17.42
N VAL A 52 -1.69 0.74 -17.56
CA VAL A 52 -0.71 0.08 -18.41
C VAL A 52 0.40 -0.48 -17.52
N ILE A 53 0.73 -1.74 -17.71
CA ILE A 53 1.88 -2.39 -17.07
C ILE A 53 2.99 -2.44 -18.11
N ALA A 54 4.05 -1.68 -17.88
CA ALA A 54 5.23 -1.67 -18.73
C ALA A 54 6.27 -2.65 -18.19
N VAL A 55 6.60 -3.66 -18.96
CA VAL A 55 7.57 -4.71 -18.62
C VAL A 55 8.39 -5.10 -19.85
N GLN A 56 9.72 -5.02 -19.75
CA GLN A 56 10.65 -5.44 -20.80
C GLN A 56 10.33 -4.85 -22.20
N GLY A 57 9.87 -3.59 -22.25
CA GLY A 57 9.49 -2.91 -23.49
C GLY A 57 8.10 -3.26 -24.04
N MET A 58 7.34 -4.10 -23.36
CA MET A 58 5.94 -4.38 -23.66
C MET A 58 5.02 -3.52 -22.79
N GLU A 59 3.90 -3.11 -23.37
CA GLU A 59 2.82 -2.43 -22.67
C GLU A 59 1.60 -3.37 -22.60
N ILE A 60 1.19 -3.71 -21.38
CA ILE A 60 0.10 -4.63 -21.12
C ILE A 60 -1.07 -3.83 -20.52
N PRO A 61 -2.16 -3.62 -21.26
CA PRO A 61 -3.34 -2.99 -20.72
C PRO A 61 -3.92 -3.83 -19.57
N SER A 62 -4.27 -3.18 -18.47
CA SER A 62 -4.88 -3.80 -17.31
C SER A 62 -6.06 -2.98 -16.81
N LYS A 63 -7.08 -3.65 -16.31
CA LYS A 63 -8.23 -3.04 -15.64
C LYS A 63 -8.37 -3.65 -14.27
N SER A 64 -8.74 -2.85 -13.28
CA SER A 64 -9.13 -3.39 -11.99
C SER A 64 -10.40 -2.74 -11.47
N VAL A 65 -11.16 -3.52 -10.74
CA VAL A 65 -12.36 -3.11 -10.03
C VAL A 65 -12.20 -3.56 -8.59
N ILE A 66 -12.33 -2.63 -7.66
CA ILE A 66 -12.28 -2.88 -6.23
C ILE A 66 -13.62 -2.45 -5.63
N VAL A 67 -14.27 -3.33 -4.90
CA VAL A 67 -15.31 -3.01 -3.92
C VAL A 67 -14.61 -3.01 -2.57
N VAL A 68 -14.45 -1.84 -1.99
CA VAL A 68 -13.59 -1.61 -0.82
C VAL A 68 -13.93 -2.56 0.32
N GLY A 69 -12.92 -3.28 0.81
CA GLY A 69 -13.03 -4.26 1.88
C GLY A 69 -13.80 -5.55 1.52
N LYS A 70 -14.30 -5.69 0.29
CA LYS A 70 -15.16 -6.83 -0.08
C LYS A 70 -14.60 -7.66 -1.22
N SER A 71 -14.34 -7.05 -2.36
CA SER A 71 -14.03 -7.79 -3.59
C SER A 71 -13.07 -7.02 -4.48
N MET A 72 -12.25 -7.74 -5.22
CA MET A 72 -11.45 -7.18 -6.30
C MET A 72 -11.44 -8.09 -7.52
N ARG A 73 -11.34 -7.49 -8.68
CA ARG A 73 -11.04 -8.14 -9.96
C ARG A 73 -9.95 -7.35 -10.66
N SER A 74 -8.91 -8.03 -11.08
CA SER A 74 -7.87 -7.50 -11.97
C SER A 74 -7.88 -8.33 -13.25
N GLU A 75 -7.80 -7.66 -14.38
CA GLU A 75 -7.78 -8.27 -15.69
C GLU A 75 -6.74 -7.61 -16.57
N SER A 76 -5.94 -8.39 -17.27
CA SER A 76 -4.98 -7.93 -18.26
C SER A 76 -4.96 -8.91 -19.45
N ASN A 77 -4.45 -8.42 -20.59
CA ASN A 77 -4.28 -9.25 -21.77
C ASN A 77 -2.79 -9.36 -22.08
N VAL A 78 -2.24 -10.55 -21.93
CA VAL A 78 -0.84 -10.83 -22.19
C VAL A 78 -0.72 -11.62 -23.49
N MET A 79 -0.25 -10.98 -24.56
CA MET A 79 -0.07 -11.59 -25.88
C MET A 79 -1.36 -12.30 -26.41
N GLY A 80 -2.52 -11.65 -26.24
CA GLY A 80 -3.81 -12.19 -26.68
C GLY A 80 -4.48 -13.16 -25.68
N ASN A 81 -3.84 -13.47 -24.57
CA ASN A 81 -4.37 -14.37 -23.54
C ASN A 81 -4.85 -13.57 -22.33
N ALA A 82 -6.05 -13.85 -21.85
CA ALA A 82 -6.57 -13.21 -20.65
C ALA A 82 -5.82 -13.72 -19.40
N MET A 83 -5.42 -12.78 -18.55
CA MET A 83 -4.98 -13.05 -17.20
C MET A 83 -5.95 -12.35 -16.25
N VAL A 84 -6.60 -13.12 -15.40
CA VAL A 84 -7.64 -12.61 -14.49
C VAL A 84 -7.34 -13.09 -13.07
N GLN A 85 -7.49 -12.19 -12.10
CA GLN A 85 -7.48 -12.54 -10.69
C GLN A 85 -8.71 -11.92 -10.01
N VAL A 86 -9.41 -12.70 -9.25
CA VAL A 86 -10.60 -12.27 -8.50
C VAL A 86 -10.47 -12.75 -7.05
N VAL A 87 -10.70 -11.83 -6.13
CA VAL A 87 -10.92 -12.13 -4.72
C VAL A 87 -12.31 -11.63 -4.36
N ASN A 88 -13.11 -12.45 -3.68
CA ASN A 88 -14.44 -12.10 -3.21
C ASN A 88 -14.63 -12.68 -1.80
N GLY A 89 -14.44 -11.83 -0.80
CA GLY A 89 -14.32 -12.25 0.59
C GLY A 89 -13.13 -13.19 0.79
N GLU A 90 -13.38 -14.38 1.34
CA GLU A 90 -12.35 -15.41 1.59
C GLU A 90 -12.10 -16.34 0.41
N LYS A 91 -12.81 -16.15 -0.68
CA LYS A 91 -12.71 -16.97 -1.90
C LYS A 91 -12.06 -16.19 -3.02
N GLY A 92 -11.48 -16.91 -3.95
CA GLY A 92 -10.92 -16.31 -5.15
C GLY A 92 -10.76 -17.32 -6.27
N TRP A 93 -10.64 -16.80 -7.47
CA TRP A 93 -10.35 -17.59 -8.65
C TRP A 93 -9.45 -16.79 -9.60
N LYS A 94 -8.76 -17.50 -10.47
CA LYS A 94 -7.85 -16.91 -11.45
C LYS A 94 -7.97 -17.58 -12.81
N ILE A 95 -7.60 -16.83 -13.84
CA ILE A 95 -7.21 -17.38 -15.15
C ILE A 95 -5.75 -17.01 -15.34
N MET A 96 -4.91 -17.99 -15.54
CA MET A 96 -3.49 -17.81 -15.84
C MET A 96 -3.20 -18.43 -17.20
N PRO A 97 -2.62 -17.67 -18.15
CA PRO A 97 -2.23 -18.21 -19.46
C PRO A 97 -1.27 -19.41 -19.35
N SER A 98 -1.39 -20.37 -20.29
CA SER A 98 -0.54 -21.56 -20.29
C SER A 98 0.95 -21.22 -20.42
N MET A 99 1.29 -20.15 -21.14
CA MET A 99 2.65 -19.64 -21.26
C MET A 99 3.25 -19.13 -19.93
N MET A 100 2.40 -18.87 -18.93
CA MET A 100 2.77 -18.45 -17.57
C MET A 100 2.55 -19.57 -16.55
N GLY A 101 2.39 -20.81 -17.00
CA GLY A 101 2.23 -21.99 -16.13
C GLY A 101 0.80 -22.28 -15.67
N GLY A 102 -0.21 -21.58 -16.20
CA GLY A 102 -1.63 -21.87 -15.96
C GLY A 102 -2.24 -22.82 -16.98
N THR A 103 -3.55 -23.05 -16.87
CA THR A 103 -4.33 -23.86 -17.84
C THR A 103 -5.02 -23.02 -18.90
N GLY A 104 -5.14 -21.69 -18.68
CA GLY A 104 -5.96 -20.80 -19.48
C GLY A 104 -7.44 -20.82 -19.10
N GLU A 105 -7.83 -21.65 -18.13
CA GLU A 105 -9.20 -21.82 -17.65
C GLU A 105 -9.38 -21.23 -16.26
N PRO A 106 -10.63 -20.96 -15.83
CA PRO A 106 -10.91 -20.48 -14.48
C PRO A 106 -10.60 -21.54 -13.41
N GLU A 107 -9.65 -21.24 -12.52
CA GLU A 107 -9.22 -22.10 -11.41
C GLU A 107 -9.48 -21.42 -10.06
N ASP A 108 -9.89 -22.20 -9.04
CA ASP A 108 -10.01 -21.67 -7.69
C ASP A 108 -8.61 -21.43 -7.09
N MET A 109 -8.48 -20.34 -6.34
CA MET A 109 -7.26 -20.05 -5.60
C MET A 109 -7.33 -20.64 -4.20
N SER A 110 -6.19 -21.14 -3.73
CA SER A 110 -6.01 -21.54 -2.34
C SER A 110 -5.96 -20.33 -1.39
N ALA A 111 -6.17 -20.56 -0.10
CA ALA A 111 -6.06 -19.49 0.90
C ALA A 111 -4.65 -18.85 0.93
N GLU A 112 -3.60 -19.62 0.61
CA GLU A 112 -2.23 -19.11 0.53
C GLU A 112 -2.03 -18.15 -0.64
N GLU A 113 -2.69 -18.41 -1.78
CA GLU A 113 -2.67 -17.54 -2.95
C GLU A 113 -3.53 -16.28 -2.76
N ILE A 114 -4.62 -16.37 -2.00
CA ILE A 114 -5.51 -15.24 -1.71
C ILE A 114 -4.87 -14.27 -0.70
N ARG A 115 -4.19 -14.79 0.33
CA ARG A 115 -3.66 -13.98 1.44
C ARG A 115 -2.88 -12.72 1.01
N PRO A 116 -1.91 -12.79 0.08
CA PRO A 116 -1.17 -11.60 -0.36
C PRO A 116 -2.04 -10.61 -1.15
N LEU A 117 -3.18 -11.06 -1.69
CA LEU A 117 -4.10 -10.21 -2.44
C LEU A 117 -5.08 -9.44 -1.56
N LEU A 118 -5.29 -9.87 -0.30
CA LEU A 118 -6.23 -9.22 0.62
C LEU A 118 -5.89 -7.75 0.87
N GLY A 119 -4.61 -7.37 0.84
CA GLY A 119 -4.20 -5.98 0.94
C GLY A 119 -4.73 -5.09 -0.18
N GLN A 120 -5.02 -5.66 -1.35
CA GLN A 120 -5.57 -4.90 -2.48
C GLN A 120 -7.05 -4.55 -2.33
N LEU A 121 -7.76 -5.18 -1.38
CA LEU A 121 -9.13 -4.81 -1.02
C LEU A 121 -9.20 -3.48 -0.26
N ASP A 122 -8.04 -3.02 0.22
CA ASP A 122 -7.88 -1.76 0.94
C ASP A 122 -7.03 -0.78 0.13
N PRO A 123 -7.66 0.05 -0.69
CA PRO A 123 -6.94 0.97 -1.58
C PRO A 123 -6.24 2.12 -0.85
N PHE A 124 -6.52 2.30 0.45
CA PHE A 124 -5.95 3.37 1.27
C PHE A 124 -4.77 2.91 2.13
N GLY A 125 -4.36 1.65 2.00
CA GLY A 125 -3.17 1.11 2.64
C GLY A 125 -3.36 0.69 4.09
N ALA A 126 -2.29 0.14 4.63
CA ALA A 126 -2.31 -0.53 5.94
C ALA A 126 -2.37 0.44 7.13
N LEU A 127 -1.96 1.70 6.95
CA LEU A 127 -2.00 2.73 8.01
C LEU A 127 -3.38 3.34 8.21
N TYR A 128 -4.18 3.48 7.14
CA TYR A 128 -5.53 4.03 7.26
C TYR A 128 -6.41 3.11 8.12
N ASN A 129 -6.99 3.63 9.20
CA ASN A 129 -7.79 2.88 10.17
C ASN A 129 -7.10 1.62 10.71
N TYR A 130 -5.78 1.66 10.91
CA TYR A 130 -4.97 0.49 11.26
C TYR A 130 -5.43 -0.23 12.52
N GLN A 131 -5.92 0.52 13.54
CA GLN A 131 -6.42 -0.03 14.80
C GLN A 131 -7.72 -0.83 14.59
N GLU A 132 -8.67 -0.28 13.81
CA GLU A 132 -9.94 -0.93 13.50
C GLU A 132 -9.74 -2.21 12.66
N LYS A 133 -8.72 -2.21 11.78
CA LYS A 133 -8.32 -3.36 10.96
C LYS A 133 -7.53 -4.40 11.74
N GLY A 134 -7.13 -4.10 12.98
CA GLY A 134 -6.28 -4.97 13.79
C GLY A 134 -4.84 -5.07 13.29
N ASN A 135 -4.38 -4.12 12.45
CA ASN A 135 -3.00 -4.07 11.99
C ASN A 135 -2.07 -3.69 13.14
N LYS A 136 -0.93 -4.35 13.23
CA LYS A 136 0.13 -3.96 14.17
C LYS A 136 1.05 -2.99 13.46
N VAL A 137 1.25 -1.81 14.06
CA VAL A 137 2.07 -0.73 13.51
C VAL A 137 3.13 -0.33 14.52
N GLU A 138 4.38 -0.31 14.09
CA GLU A 138 5.54 0.14 14.85
C GLU A 138 6.24 1.25 14.07
N LEU A 139 6.51 2.39 14.71
CA LEU A 139 7.32 3.46 14.13
C LEU A 139 8.78 3.21 14.47
N LEU A 140 9.59 2.87 13.48
CA LEU A 140 11.03 2.63 13.63
C LEU A 140 11.84 3.93 13.68
N GLY A 141 11.24 5.04 13.25
CA GLY A 141 11.85 6.38 13.33
C GLY A 141 11.84 7.12 12.00
N LYS A 142 12.78 8.06 11.88
CA LYS A 142 13.04 8.77 10.62
C LYS A 142 14.37 8.34 10.03
N GLU A 143 14.41 8.10 8.74
CA GLU A 143 15.63 7.82 8.00
C GLU A 143 15.63 8.45 6.62
N LYS A 144 16.80 8.45 5.97
CA LYS A 144 16.92 8.96 4.59
C LYS A 144 16.82 7.81 3.61
N VAL A 145 15.82 7.90 2.72
CA VAL A 145 15.68 7.02 1.55
C VAL A 145 15.70 7.91 0.32
N ASP A 146 16.58 7.62 -0.64
CA ASP A 146 16.76 8.40 -1.87
C ASP A 146 16.93 9.92 -1.63
N LYS A 147 17.71 10.27 -0.59
CA LYS A 147 18.00 11.64 -0.12
C LYS A 147 16.81 12.40 0.48
N LYS A 148 15.65 11.77 0.65
CA LYS A 148 14.46 12.35 1.31
C LYS A 148 14.34 11.81 2.73
N ASP A 149 13.82 12.61 3.64
CA ASP A 149 13.50 12.18 4.99
C ASP A 149 12.17 11.40 4.97
N MET A 150 12.19 10.18 5.50
CA MET A 150 11.04 9.28 5.54
C MET A 150 10.71 8.90 6.98
N PHE A 151 9.43 8.76 7.29
CA PHE A 151 9.00 7.98 8.43
C PHE A 151 9.00 6.51 8.04
N HIS A 152 9.68 5.68 8.82
CA HIS A 152 9.77 4.24 8.59
C HIS A 152 8.86 3.50 9.56
N PHE A 153 7.91 2.77 9.02
CA PHE A 153 6.99 1.93 9.76
C PHE A 153 7.23 0.45 9.46
N LYS A 154 7.15 -0.37 10.50
CA LYS A 154 6.98 -1.80 10.37
C LYS A 154 5.52 -2.14 10.63
N ILE A 155 4.88 -2.79 9.68
CA ILE A 155 3.44 -3.08 9.72
C ILE A 155 3.21 -4.58 9.56
N THR A 156 2.33 -5.14 10.40
CA THR A 156 1.80 -6.49 10.18
C THR A 156 0.31 -6.38 9.88
N ALA A 157 -0.07 -6.74 8.66
CA ALA A 157 -1.46 -6.72 8.18
C ALA A 157 -1.78 -8.03 7.47
N ASN A 158 -2.92 -8.65 7.77
CA ASN A 158 -3.36 -9.93 7.18
C ASN A 158 -2.29 -11.05 7.26
N GLY A 159 -1.46 -11.02 8.31
CA GLY A 159 -0.35 -11.98 8.49
C GLY A 159 0.88 -11.73 7.62
N VAL A 160 0.91 -10.63 6.87
CA VAL A 160 2.06 -10.18 6.09
C VAL A 160 2.80 -9.08 6.86
N VAL A 161 4.12 -9.19 6.95
CA VAL A 161 4.99 -8.15 7.51
C VAL A 161 5.55 -7.31 6.37
N MET A 162 5.46 -6.00 6.50
CA MET A 162 5.97 -5.05 5.53
C MET A 162 6.65 -3.87 6.22
N ASP A 163 7.60 -3.26 5.53
CA ASP A 163 8.13 -1.96 5.88
C ASP A 163 7.53 -0.90 4.95
N GLU A 164 6.98 0.16 5.52
CA GLU A 164 6.33 1.26 4.79
C GLU A 164 7.02 2.58 5.11
N TYR A 165 7.34 3.33 4.06
CA TYR A 165 8.04 4.59 4.13
C TYR A 165 7.14 5.73 3.66
N LEU A 166 6.84 6.66 4.58
CA LEU A 166 6.10 7.88 4.27
C LEU A 166 7.08 9.04 4.10
N ASP A 167 6.96 9.79 3.02
CA ASP A 167 7.69 11.03 2.82
C ASP A 167 7.34 12.03 3.95
N ALA A 168 8.34 12.45 4.73
CA ALA A 168 8.13 13.27 5.92
C ALA A 168 7.64 14.70 5.61
N SER A 169 7.71 15.13 4.35
CA SER A 169 7.22 16.44 3.90
C SER A 169 5.78 16.39 3.41
N THR A 170 5.38 15.32 2.75
CA THR A 170 4.06 15.17 2.11
C THR A 170 3.12 14.24 2.88
N TYR A 171 3.66 13.40 3.78
CA TYR A 171 2.96 12.33 4.49
C TYR A 171 2.32 11.28 3.56
N LEU A 172 2.74 11.21 2.29
CA LEU A 172 2.28 10.19 1.35
C LEU A 172 3.24 9.00 1.36
N VAL A 173 2.72 7.82 1.06
CA VAL A 173 3.53 6.61 0.93
C VAL A 173 4.52 6.82 -0.21
N TYR A 174 5.79 6.59 0.06
CA TYR A 174 6.84 6.60 -0.96
C TYR A 174 7.21 5.19 -1.39
N LYS A 175 7.39 4.29 -0.41
CA LYS A 175 7.85 2.94 -0.67
C LYS A 175 7.23 1.95 0.31
N VAL A 176 6.98 0.74 -0.19
CA VAL A 176 6.63 -0.43 0.63
C VAL A 176 7.56 -1.57 0.24
N THR A 177 8.15 -2.23 1.22
CA THR A 177 8.91 -3.47 1.02
C THR A 177 8.28 -4.62 1.79
N THR A 178 8.30 -5.80 1.19
CA THR A 178 7.77 -7.02 1.81
C THR A 178 8.79 -8.15 1.65
N SER A 179 8.78 -9.08 2.60
CA SER A 179 9.50 -10.35 2.45
C SER A 179 8.53 -11.49 2.77
N VAL A 180 8.17 -12.26 1.75
CA VAL A 180 7.25 -13.40 1.87
C VAL A 180 8.00 -14.67 1.43
N ASN A 181 8.12 -15.64 2.32
CA ASN A 181 8.85 -16.90 2.07
C ASN A 181 10.29 -16.68 1.58
N GLY A 182 10.98 -15.63 2.08
CA GLY A 182 12.33 -15.28 1.66
C GLY A 182 12.43 -14.60 0.29
N GLN A 183 11.30 -14.27 -0.33
CA GLN A 183 11.23 -13.50 -1.57
C GLN A 183 10.92 -12.05 -1.21
N GLU A 184 11.80 -11.15 -1.63
CA GLU A 184 11.63 -9.71 -1.41
C GLU A 184 10.83 -9.09 -2.54
N GLY A 185 9.95 -8.17 -2.18
CA GLY A 185 9.19 -7.31 -3.09
C GLY A 185 9.28 -5.86 -2.67
N GLU A 186 9.35 -4.97 -3.64
CA GLU A 186 9.37 -3.52 -3.42
C GLU A 186 8.35 -2.85 -4.33
N LEU A 187 7.62 -1.88 -3.77
CA LEU A 187 6.71 -0.98 -4.46
C LEU A 187 7.16 0.45 -4.20
N VAL A 188 7.42 1.22 -5.25
CA VAL A 188 7.72 2.66 -5.15
C VAL A 188 6.59 3.44 -5.79
N PHE A 189 6.00 4.37 -5.02
CA PHE A 189 4.83 5.14 -5.39
C PHE A 189 5.23 6.56 -5.81
N SER A 190 4.70 7.02 -6.92
CA SER A 190 4.99 8.35 -7.47
C SER A 190 3.82 8.93 -8.27
N GLY A 191 3.97 10.17 -8.76
CA GLY A 191 2.98 10.80 -9.61
C GLY A 191 1.62 10.97 -8.94
N TYR A 192 1.58 11.37 -7.66
CA TYR A 192 0.33 11.54 -6.92
C TYR A 192 -0.58 12.59 -7.54
N GLU A 193 -1.80 12.20 -7.85
CA GLU A 193 -2.86 13.03 -8.44
C GLU A 193 -4.09 13.07 -7.52
N VAL A 194 -4.88 14.14 -7.65
CA VAL A 194 -6.14 14.28 -6.92
C VAL A 194 -7.29 13.87 -7.82
N ILE A 195 -8.04 12.84 -7.41
CA ILE A 195 -9.20 12.30 -8.12
C ILE A 195 -10.39 12.37 -7.17
N ASP A 196 -11.40 13.14 -7.51
CA ASP A 196 -12.57 13.38 -6.66
C ASP A 196 -12.23 13.79 -5.22
N GLY A 197 -11.14 14.58 -5.05
CA GLY A 197 -10.66 15.03 -3.75
C GLY A 197 -9.83 14.00 -2.98
N ILE A 198 -9.52 12.85 -3.56
CA ILE A 198 -8.66 11.83 -2.98
C ILE A 198 -7.34 11.82 -3.72
N LYS A 199 -6.23 11.84 -2.98
CA LYS A 199 -4.90 11.80 -3.55
C LYS A 199 -4.42 10.36 -3.66
N MET A 200 -4.14 9.91 -4.89
CA MET A 200 -3.72 8.57 -5.22
C MET A 200 -2.46 8.59 -6.07
N ALA A 201 -1.58 7.61 -5.91
CA ALA A 201 -0.41 7.45 -6.76
C ALA A 201 -0.84 7.04 -8.17
N ASN A 202 -0.36 7.77 -9.17
CA ASN A 202 -0.57 7.45 -10.58
C ASN A 202 0.38 6.34 -11.05
N THR A 203 1.62 6.34 -10.55
CA THR A 203 2.68 5.42 -10.97
C THR A 203 3.16 4.58 -9.80
N ILE A 204 3.31 3.28 -10.05
CA ILE A 204 3.88 2.32 -9.11
C ILE A 204 4.97 1.53 -9.83
N ASP A 205 6.21 1.69 -9.39
CA ASP A 205 7.32 0.83 -9.81
C ASP A 205 7.36 -0.38 -8.88
N ILE A 206 7.39 -1.57 -9.45
CA ILE A 206 7.31 -2.84 -8.74
C ILE A 206 8.55 -3.67 -9.05
N THR A 207 9.27 -4.05 -8.01
CA THR A 207 10.38 -4.99 -8.09
C THR A 207 10.01 -6.26 -7.34
N SER A 208 10.18 -7.40 -7.99
CA SER A 208 9.86 -8.72 -7.45
C SER A 208 10.85 -9.75 -7.99
N PRO A 209 10.85 -10.99 -7.48
CA PRO A 209 11.65 -12.08 -8.04
C PRO A 209 11.38 -12.38 -9.53
N MET A 210 10.20 -12.00 -10.03
CA MET A 210 9.85 -12.12 -11.45
C MET A 210 10.40 -11.00 -12.32
N GLY A 211 11.00 -9.96 -11.72
CA GLY A 211 11.57 -8.81 -12.42
C GLY A 211 10.96 -7.49 -11.96
N THR A 212 11.34 -6.44 -12.68
CA THR A 212 10.87 -5.07 -12.43
C THR A 212 9.89 -4.65 -13.52
N PHE A 213 8.78 -4.01 -13.12
CA PHE A 213 7.79 -3.45 -14.03
C PHE A 213 7.17 -2.18 -13.44
N THR A 214 6.72 -1.31 -14.32
CA THR A 214 6.06 -0.05 -13.95
C THR A 214 4.58 -0.15 -14.28
N MET A 215 3.73 0.21 -13.33
CA MET A 215 2.29 0.33 -13.53
C MET A 215 1.91 1.81 -13.56
N VAL A 216 1.32 2.26 -14.65
CA VAL A 216 0.83 3.64 -14.82
C VAL A 216 -0.69 3.62 -14.94
N THR A 217 -1.35 4.43 -14.13
CA THR A 217 -2.81 4.55 -14.11
C THR A 217 -3.24 5.63 -15.12
N ASN A 218 -3.99 5.23 -16.13
CA ASN A 218 -4.51 6.14 -17.17
C ASN A 218 -5.87 6.74 -16.78
N LYS A 219 -6.65 6.00 -15.97
CA LYS A 219 -7.98 6.44 -15.54
C LYS A 219 -8.35 5.82 -14.21
N THR A 220 -8.95 6.63 -13.35
CA THR A 220 -9.59 6.17 -12.11
C THR A 220 -11.00 6.72 -12.04
N VAL A 221 -11.95 5.87 -11.65
CA VAL A 221 -13.33 6.26 -11.34
C VAL A 221 -13.63 5.83 -9.92
N ILE A 222 -13.95 6.79 -9.05
CA ILE A 222 -14.35 6.55 -7.67
C ILE A 222 -15.87 6.46 -7.62
N ASN A 223 -16.39 5.49 -6.85
CA ASN A 223 -17.81 5.22 -6.70
C ASN A 223 -18.55 4.93 -8.03
N GLY A 224 -17.82 4.36 -9.01
CA GLY A 224 -18.44 3.87 -10.25
C GLY A 224 -19.36 2.67 -9.98
N THR A 225 -20.38 2.53 -10.82
CA THR A 225 -21.30 1.38 -10.76
C THR A 225 -20.56 0.09 -11.10
N VAL A 226 -20.77 -0.95 -10.30
CA VAL A 226 -20.16 -2.27 -10.45
C VAL A 226 -21.25 -3.33 -10.49
N ASP A 227 -21.23 -4.17 -11.53
CA ASP A 227 -22.03 -5.39 -11.55
C ASP A 227 -21.31 -6.47 -10.73
N GLU A 228 -21.90 -6.89 -9.62
CA GLU A 228 -21.29 -7.90 -8.74
C GLU A 228 -21.09 -9.26 -9.42
N GLN A 229 -21.75 -9.53 -10.52
CA GLN A 229 -21.56 -10.78 -11.27
C GLN A 229 -20.16 -10.93 -11.86
N ILE A 230 -19.42 -9.84 -12.05
CA ILE A 230 -18.03 -9.89 -12.54
C ILE A 230 -17.08 -10.62 -11.58
N PHE A 231 -17.44 -10.76 -10.32
CA PHE A 231 -16.65 -11.49 -9.32
C PHE A 231 -16.97 -12.97 -9.27
N ALA A 232 -18.06 -13.40 -9.89
CA ALA A 232 -18.42 -14.82 -9.97
C ALA A 232 -17.45 -15.57 -10.90
N LYS A 233 -17.05 -16.78 -10.49
CA LYS A 233 -16.30 -17.68 -11.37
C LYS A 233 -17.19 -18.11 -12.53
N PRO A 234 -16.73 -17.96 -13.79
CA PRO A 234 -17.50 -18.43 -14.93
C PRO A 234 -17.80 -19.93 -14.83
N ALA A 235 -19.02 -20.33 -15.22
CA ALA A 235 -19.33 -21.73 -15.41
C ALA A 235 -18.49 -22.30 -16.56
N LYS A 236 -18.05 -23.54 -16.41
CA LYS A 236 -17.35 -24.25 -17.49
C LYS A 236 -18.26 -24.50 -18.67
#